data_235544118fcf45b4ebd38abb5e283a5b
#
_entry.id   235544118fcf45b4ebd38abb5e283a5b
#
_cell.length_a   1.000
_cell.length_b   1.000
_cell.length_c   1.000
_cell.angle_alpha   90.00
_cell.angle_beta   90.00
_cell.angle_gamma   90.00
#
_symmetry.space_group_name_H-M   'P 1'
#
loop_
_entity.id
_entity.type
_entity.pdbx_description
1 polymer ?
#
loop_
_entity_poly.entity_id
_entity_poly.type
_entity_poly.pdbx_seq_one_letter_code
_entity_poly.pdbx_strand_id
1 'polypeptide(L)'
;MASENKNIHNALRQVNLNLPHFSLNGFSISGLSTYLQIPELDFMVDIGECPLSAVPINHLFLTHAHGDHARCLMRHHSLRKMTGIAKDAIYYLPEKKKKKAKAWIKAEALFENVPEYKFRYPEIQAVIPNERVHLAYRKDLALEIFPVEHSIPSMGCTLFRYKKKLKQELLNATPEELIQKRLSGEKITNDIYEPLISFMGDCKTESLKNMPYLLDSEVIVMECTFLNDEDEEMAHLKSHSHLNEIVRILEEIGDSAKCKCLVLNHFSMKYPEKHILSVMEKKIPDSWKEKVKVLL
;
A
#
# COMPACT_ATOMS: atom_id res chain seq x y z
N MET A 1 14.51 -0.80 35.64
CA MET A 1 13.26 -0.21 35.12
C MET A 1 13.43 1.10 34.32
N ALA A 2 14.63 1.67 34.17
CA ALA A 2 14.85 2.91 33.38
C ALA A 2 15.46 2.66 31.97
N SER A 3 15.77 1.43 31.60
CA SER A 3 16.38 1.08 30.31
C SER A 3 15.38 0.69 29.20
N GLU A 4 14.14 0.38 29.56
CA GLU A 4 13.10 -0.06 28.61
C GLU A 4 12.39 1.08 27.88
N ASN A 5 12.39 2.29 28.48
CA ASN A 5 11.71 3.46 27.87
C ASN A 5 12.50 4.12 26.70
N LYS A 6 13.74 3.74 26.45
CA LYS A 6 14.51 4.28 25.31
C LYS A 6 14.04 3.77 23.95
N ASN A 7 13.36 2.62 23.91
CA ASN A 7 12.91 2.02 22.66
C ASN A 7 11.67 2.71 22.05
N ILE A 8 10.82 3.36 22.85
CA ILE A 8 9.60 4.01 22.36
C ILE A 8 9.94 5.29 21.56
N HIS A 9 10.96 6.04 21.94
CA HIS A 9 11.35 7.24 21.20
C HIS A 9 12.00 6.96 19.82
N ASN A 10 12.61 5.79 19.64
CA ASN A 10 13.11 5.37 18.33
C ASN A 10 12.02 4.73 17.46
N ALA A 11 10.93 4.27 18.06
CA ALA A 11 9.84 3.57 17.36
C ALA A 11 9.01 4.45 16.40
N LEU A 12 9.11 5.77 16.50
CA LEU A 12 8.36 6.71 15.62
C LEU A 12 9.21 7.25 14.46
N ARG A 13 10.39 6.69 14.24
CA ARG A 13 11.27 7.15 13.17
C ARG A 13 10.82 6.60 11.82
N GLN A 14 10.50 7.50 10.88
CA GLN A 14 10.28 7.11 9.49
C GLN A 14 11.48 6.36 8.94
N VAL A 15 11.24 5.19 8.36
CA VAL A 15 12.22 4.35 7.69
C VAL A 15 12.20 4.63 6.19
N ASN A 16 13.35 4.55 5.56
CA ASN A 16 13.50 4.70 4.12
C ASN A 16 14.17 3.44 3.55
N LEU A 17 13.45 2.72 2.70
CA LEU A 17 13.93 1.54 2.00
C LEU A 17 14.10 1.85 0.52
N ASN A 18 15.32 1.66 0.01
CA ASN A 18 15.57 1.69 -1.43
C ASN A 18 15.04 0.40 -2.06
N LEU A 19 14.11 0.53 -2.98
CA LEU A 19 13.54 -0.52 -3.81
C LEU A 19 14.09 -0.43 -5.25
N PRO A 20 13.85 -1.41 -6.13
CA PRO A 20 14.49 -1.44 -7.45
C PRO A 20 14.32 -0.17 -8.29
N HIS A 21 13.19 0.53 -8.19
CA HIS A 21 12.85 1.67 -9.04
C HIS A 21 12.35 2.93 -8.30
N PHE A 22 12.16 2.85 -7.01
CA PHE A 22 11.66 3.93 -6.16
C PHE A 22 12.04 3.68 -4.70
N SER A 23 11.80 4.65 -3.85
CA SER A 23 11.94 4.50 -2.39
C SER A 23 10.58 4.22 -1.73
N LEU A 24 10.58 3.39 -0.69
CA LEU A 24 9.47 3.23 0.22
C LEU A 24 9.81 3.91 1.54
N ASN A 25 9.12 5.00 1.83
CA ASN A 25 9.28 5.75 3.07
C ASN A 25 8.08 5.45 3.96
N GLY A 26 8.30 5.11 5.21
CA GLY A 26 7.15 4.82 6.03
C GLY A 26 7.46 4.42 7.45
N PHE A 27 6.40 4.03 8.10
CA PHE A 27 6.38 3.49 9.44
C PHE A 27 5.24 2.48 9.52
N SER A 28 5.48 1.33 10.11
CA SER A 28 4.43 0.31 10.27
C SER A 28 4.73 -0.59 11.46
N ILE A 29 4.00 -0.36 12.55
CA ILE A 29 4.00 -1.20 13.75
C ILE A 29 2.55 -1.49 14.13
N SER A 30 2.23 -2.76 14.28
CA SER A 30 0.89 -3.27 14.59
C SER A 30 0.25 -2.56 15.79
N GLY A 31 -0.98 -2.05 15.60
CA GLY A 31 -1.76 -1.34 16.60
C GLY A 31 -1.25 0.07 16.95
N LEU A 32 -0.06 0.46 16.49
CA LEU A 32 0.49 1.78 16.76
C LEU A 32 0.22 2.74 15.60
N SER A 33 0.78 2.47 14.43
CA SER A 33 0.55 3.28 13.23
C SER A 33 1.12 2.61 11.98
N THR A 34 0.46 2.84 10.85
CA THR A 34 0.94 2.46 9.51
C THR A 34 0.72 3.62 8.55
N TYR A 35 1.77 4.02 7.84
CA TYR A 35 1.74 4.83 6.63
C TYR A 35 2.93 4.48 5.75
N LEU A 36 2.69 4.29 4.46
CA LEU A 36 3.69 3.83 3.50
C LEU A 36 3.66 4.75 2.28
N GLN A 37 4.74 5.46 1.99
CA GLN A 37 4.84 6.50 0.97
C GLN A 37 5.79 6.08 -0.14
N ILE A 38 5.41 6.34 -1.37
CA ILE A 38 6.28 6.26 -2.56
C ILE A 38 6.24 7.61 -3.25
N PRO A 39 7.09 8.56 -2.82
CA PRO A 39 7.05 9.94 -3.34
C PRO A 39 7.22 10.03 -4.86
N GLU A 40 8.06 9.18 -5.46
CA GLU A 40 8.33 9.14 -6.90
C GLU A 40 7.09 8.75 -7.72
N LEU A 41 6.16 8.02 -7.09
CA LEU A 41 4.89 7.63 -7.70
C LEU A 41 3.73 8.54 -7.26
N ASP A 42 4.00 9.56 -6.41
CA ASP A 42 2.96 10.43 -5.84
C ASP A 42 1.83 9.63 -5.18
N PHE A 43 2.21 8.55 -4.47
CA PHE A 43 1.28 7.56 -3.94
C PHE A 43 1.64 7.17 -2.51
N MET A 44 0.62 6.94 -1.69
CA MET A 44 0.81 6.37 -0.36
C MET A 44 -0.34 5.43 0.01
N VAL A 45 -0.04 4.53 0.93
CA VAL A 45 -1.00 3.58 1.51
C VAL A 45 -1.08 3.84 3.01
N ASP A 46 -2.31 3.98 3.48
CA ASP A 46 -2.67 4.26 4.87
C ASP A 46 -2.13 5.58 5.42
N ILE A 47 -2.67 6.01 6.51
CA ILE A 47 -2.39 7.31 7.16
C ILE A 47 -2.66 7.24 8.67
N GLY A 48 -2.08 6.26 9.34
CA GLY A 48 -2.12 6.15 10.80
C GLY A 48 -1.40 7.30 11.50
N GLU A 49 -0.33 7.81 10.89
CA GLU A 49 0.33 9.08 11.21
C GLU A 49 0.41 9.95 9.96
N CYS A 50 0.52 11.27 10.16
CA CYS A 50 0.65 12.24 9.08
C CYS A 50 1.93 13.06 9.22
N PRO A 51 3.11 12.51 8.87
CA PRO A 51 4.35 13.28 8.84
C PRO A 51 4.28 14.35 7.76
N LEU A 52 5.12 15.38 7.86
CA LEU A 52 5.14 16.45 6.85
C LEU A 52 5.47 15.94 5.45
N SER A 53 6.21 14.84 5.34
CA SER A 53 6.51 14.17 4.06
C SER A 53 5.27 13.59 3.37
N ALA A 54 4.20 13.29 4.11
CA ALA A 54 2.94 12.81 3.55
C ALA A 54 2.14 13.94 2.87
N VAL A 55 2.25 15.16 3.40
CA VAL A 55 1.41 16.29 3.00
C VAL A 55 1.41 16.59 1.50
N PRO A 56 2.54 16.54 0.76
CA PRO A 56 2.54 16.80 -0.68
C PRO A 56 1.97 15.66 -1.53
N ILE A 57 1.79 14.45 -1.02
CA ILE A 57 1.33 13.29 -1.80
C ILE A 57 -0.15 13.44 -2.15
N ASN A 58 -0.47 13.25 -3.44
CA ASN A 58 -1.80 13.51 -3.96
C ASN A 58 -2.71 12.28 -3.98
N HIS A 59 -2.17 11.06 -3.94
CA HIS A 59 -2.95 9.82 -4.05
C HIS A 59 -2.74 8.95 -2.81
N LEU A 60 -3.82 8.75 -2.04
CA LEU A 60 -3.79 7.95 -0.84
C LEU A 60 -4.81 6.82 -0.94
N PHE A 61 -4.34 5.56 -0.86
CA PHE A 61 -5.20 4.40 -0.72
C PHE A 61 -5.33 4.00 0.75
N LEU A 62 -6.55 3.78 1.22
CA LEU A 62 -6.82 3.31 2.56
C LEU A 62 -7.21 1.83 2.53
N THR A 63 -6.39 0.98 3.14
CA THR A 63 -6.60 -0.48 3.16
C THR A 63 -7.82 -0.86 3.96
N HIS A 64 -7.95 -0.34 5.17
CA HIS A 64 -9.07 -0.56 6.07
C HIS A 64 -9.22 0.56 7.09
N ALA A 65 -10.16 0.43 8.04
CA ALA A 65 -10.56 1.54 8.90
C ALA A 65 -10.14 1.37 10.37
N HIS A 66 -9.12 0.56 10.70
CA HIS A 66 -8.52 0.58 12.02
C HIS A 66 -7.81 1.92 12.26
N GLY A 67 -7.76 2.35 13.53
CA GLY A 67 -7.23 3.66 13.88
C GLY A 67 -5.77 3.85 13.50
N ASP A 68 -4.96 2.81 13.63
CA ASP A 68 -3.54 2.79 13.26
C ASP A 68 -3.29 2.86 11.75
N HIS A 69 -4.33 2.78 10.91
CA HIS A 69 -4.25 2.94 9.45
C HIS A 69 -4.96 4.20 8.94
N ALA A 70 -6.02 4.67 9.61
CA ALA A 70 -6.93 5.65 9.03
C ALA A 70 -6.98 7.00 9.78
N ARG A 71 -6.61 7.04 11.07
CA ARG A 71 -6.95 8.16 11.99
C ARG A 71 -6.50 9.55 11.53
N CYS A 72 -5.45 9.65 10.72
CA CYS A 72 -4.91 10.93 10.28
C CYS A 72 -5.41 11.41 8.90
N LEU A 73 -6.46 10.79 8.33
CA LEU A 73 -7.02 11.20 7.04
C LEU A 73 -7.41 12.68 7.03
N MET A 74 -8.18 13.13 8.01
CA MET A 74 -8.60 14.53 8.11
C MET A 74 -7.42 15.46 8.41
N ARG A 75 -6.47 15.02 9.22
CA ARG A 75 -5.24 15.76 9.49
C ARG A 75 -4.45 16.02 8.20
N HIS A 76 -4.30 15.01 7.35
CA HIS A 76 -3.66 15.14 6.03
C HIS A 76 -4.39 16.18 5.17
N HIS A 77 -5.71 16.05 5.03
CA HIS A 77 -6.54 16.99 4.28
C HIS A 77 -6.41 18.44 4.79
N SER A 78 -6.46 18.63 6.11
CA SER A 78 -6.35 19.96 6.73
C SER A 78 -4.96 20.57 6.55
N LEU A 79 -3.88 19.78 6.74
CA LEU A 79 -2.50 20.25 6.54
C LEU A 79 -2.24 20.69 5.09
N ARG A 80 -2.75 19.99 4.10
CA ARG A 80 -2.62 20.38 2.70
C ARG A 80 -3.22 21.76 2.44
N LYS A 81 -4.39 22.04 3.00
CA LYS A 81 -5.02 23.38 2.91
C LYS A 81 -4.21 24.44 3.64
N MET A 82 -3.72 24.14 4.85
CA MET A 82 -2.91 25.07 5.64
C MET A 82 -1.58 25.41 4.96
N THR A 83 -0.99 24.47 4.23
CA THR A 83 0.27 24.67 3.49
C THR A 83 0.08 25.25 2.08
N GLY A 84 -1.16 25.57 1.68
CA GLY A 84 -1.46 26.22 0.41
C GLY A 84 -1.31 25.30 -0.81
N ILE A 85 -1.35 23.98 -0.64
CA ILE A 85 -1.30 23.04 -1.77
C ILE A 85 -2.62 23.13 -2.55
N ALA A 86 -2.52 23.59 -3.81
CA ALA A 86 -3.69 23.89 -4.65
C ALA A 86 -4.45 22.64 -5.12
N LYS A 87 -3.74 21.51 -5.33
CA LYS A 87 -4.37 20.25 -5.75
C LYS A 87 -5.03 19.56 -4.56
N ASP A 88 -6.25 19.08 -4.73
CA ASP A 88 -6.87 18.19 -3.76
C ASP A 88 -6.20 16.81 -3.80
N ALA A 89 -5.94 16.22 -2.63
CA ALA A 89 -5.56 14.83 -2.57
C ALA A 89 -6.78 13.95 -2.84
N ILE A 90 -6.57 12.84 -3.53
CA ILE A 90 -7.59 11.84 -3.82
C ILE A 90 -7.42 10.66 -2.89
N TYR A 91 -8.46 10.36 -2.12
CA TYR A 91 -8.50 9.28 -1.18
C TYR A 91 -9.28 8.10 -1.79
N TYR A 92 -8.57 7.04 -2.12
CA TYR A 92 -9.15 5.82 -2.68
C TYR A 92 -9.63 4.91 -1.56
N LEU A 93 -10.93 4.65 -1.52
CA LEU A 93 -11.56 3.78 -0.52
C LEU A 93 -12.49 2.78 -1.22
N PRO A 94 -12.63 1.55 -0.66
CA PRO A 94 -13.65 0.63 -1.13
C PRO A 94 -15.04 1.29 -1.14
N GLU A 95 -15.81 1.08 -2.21
CA GLU A 95 -17.11 1.73 -2.40
C GLU A 95 -18.02 1.60 -1.16
N LYS A 96 -18.11 0.40 -0.59
CA LYS A 96 -18.91 0.11 0.60
C LYS A 96 -18.52 0.95 1.83
N LYS A 97 -17.32 1.53 1.85
CA LYS A 97 -16.81 2.35 2.96
C LYS A 97 -17.05 3.85 2.75
N LYS A 98 -17.28 4.32 1.53
CA LYS A 98 -17.41 5.76 1.20
C LYS A 98 -18.43 6.50 2.07
N LYS A 99 -19.64 5.92 2.26
CA LYS A 99 -20.68 6.54 3.10
C LYS A 99 -20.25 6.66 4.56
N LYS A 100 -19.64 5.61 5.11
CA LYS A 100 -19.17 5.59 6.51
C LYS A 100 -18.00 6.56 6.73
N ALA A 101 -17.07 6.63 5.77
CA ALA A 101 -15.97 7.58 5.81
C ALA A 101 -16.48 9.03 5.81
N LYS A 102 -17.44 9.37 4.95
CA LYS A 102 -18.05 10.71 4.96
C LYS A 102 -18.73 11.05 6.27
N ALA A 103 -19.43 10.09 6.90
CA ALA A 103 -20.07 10.30 8.21
C ALA A 103 -19.01 10.55 9.31
N TRP A 104 -17.96 9.76 9.33
CA TRP A 104 -16.83 9.94 10.26
C TRP A 104 -16.16 11.30 10.08
N ILE A 105 -15.81 11.67 8.85
CA ILE A 105 -15.21 12.97 8.53
C ILE A 105 -16.09 14.14 8.98
N LYS A 106 -17.41 14.03 8.77
CA LYS A 106 -18.36 15.06 9.25
C LYS A 106 -18.39 15.14 10.76
N ALA A 107 -18.37 13.99 11.46
CA ALA A 107 -18.34 13.95 12.92
C ALA A 107 -17.06 14.59 13.49
N GLU A 108 -15.91 14.31 12.89
CA GLU A 108 -14.62 14.90 13.27
C GLU A 108 -14.64 16.44 13.09
N ALA A 109 -15.11 16.91 11.91
CA ALA A 109 -15.24 18.34 11.66
C ALA A 109 -16.20 19.05 12.63
N LEU A 110 -17.29 18.39 13.05
CA LEU A 110 -18.20 18.90 14.07
C LEU A 110 -17.52 18.95 15.45
N PHE A 111 -16.75 17.94 15.80
CA PHE A 111 -15.99 17.89 17.05
C PHE A 111 -14.94 19.01 17.11
N GLU A 112 -14.29 19.33 16.00
CA GLU A 112 -13.36 20.45 15.86
C GLU A 112 -14.04 21.83 15.75
N ASN A 113 -15.37 21.88 15.79
CA ASN A 113 -16.15 23.11 15.60
C ASN A 113 -15.84 23.83 14.26
N VAL A 114 -15.56 23.07 13.20
CA VAL A 114 -15.34 23.64 11.88
C VAL A 114 -16.64 24.26 11.37
N PRO A 115 -16.68 25.60 11.07
CA PRO A 115 -17.89 26.23 10.58
C PRO A 115 -18.36 25.60 9.26
N GLU A 116 -19.67 25.41 9.11
CA GLU A 116 -20.23 24.73 7.93
C GLU A 116 -19.81 25.37 6.60
N TYR A 117 -19.73 26.69 6.55
CA TYR A 117 -19.30 27.41 5.35
C TYR A 117 -17.82 27.19 4.98
N LYS A 118 -16.99 26.74 5.94
CA LYS A 118 -15.57 26.39 5.75
C LYS A 118 -15.36 24.91 5.50
N PHE A 119 -16.33 24.07 5.87
CA PHE A 119 -16.20 22.62 5.75
C PHE A 119 -16.21 22.19 4.28
N ARG A 120 -15.25 21.37 3.90
CA ARG A 120 -15.18 20.70 2.60
C ARG A 120 -14.78 19.26 2.81
N TYR A 121 -15.52 18.36 2.19
CA TYR A 121 -15.09 16.95 2.16
C TYR A 121 -13.78 16.81 1.39
N PRO A 122 -12.87 15.93 1.84
CA PRO A 122 -11.79 15.45 0.99
C PRO A 122 -12.35 14.76 -0.25
N GLU A 123 -11.60 14.78 -1.36
CA GLU A 123 -12.00 14.09 -2.58
C GLU A 123 -11.88 12.58 -2.40
N ILE A 124 -13.00 11.89 -2.26
CA ILE A 124 -13.08 10.44 -2.07
C ILE A 124 -13.50 9.77 -3.36
N GLN A 125 -12.57 9.05 -3.96
CA GLN A 125 -12.82 8.17 -5.08
C GLN A 125 -13.16 6.77 -4.55
N ALA A 126 -14.38 6.30 -4.83
CA ALA A 126 -14.77 4.92 -4.58
C ALA A 126 -14.06 4.00 -5.58
N VAL A 127 -13.54 2.87 -5.08
CA VAL A 127 -12.92 1.84 -5.90
C VAL A 127 -13.59 0.49 -5.65
N ILE A 128 -13.69 -0.33 -6.69
CA ILE A 128 -14.35 -1.63 -6.68
C ILE A 128 -13.29 -2.71 -6.92
N PRO A 129 -13.32 -3.84 -6.20
CA PRO A 129 -12.38 -4.93 -6.43
C PRO A 129 -12.38 -5.39 -7.90
N ASN A 130 -11.18 -5.67 -8.42
CA ASN A 130 -10.91 -6.12 -9.78
C ASN A 130 -11.20 -5.06 -10.87
N GLU A 131 -11.45 -3.81 -10.51
CA GLU A 131 -11.50 -2.69 -11.46
C GLU A 131 -10.21 -1.89 -11.40
N ARG A 132 -9.65 -1.57 -12.58
CA ARG A 132 -8.52 -0.66 -12.71
C ARG A 132 -8.99 0.76 -12.86
N VAL A 133 -8.48 1.64 -11.99
CA VAL A 133 -8.73 3.07 -12.07
C VAL A 133 -7.40 3.80 -12.33
N HIS A 134 -7.38 4.70 -13.32
CA HIS A 134 -6.21 5.56 -13.54
C HIS A 134 -6.14 6.62 -12.45
N LEU A 135 -4.92 6.90 -11.98
CA LEU A 135 -4.71 7.96 -11.00
C LEU A 135 -4.91 9.34 -11.66
N ALA A 136 -5.65 10.21 -10.99
CA ALA A 136 -6.10 11.49 -11.56
C ALA A 136 -4.95 12.37 -12.08
N TYR A 137 -3.84 12.44 -11.35
CA TYR A 137 -2.68 13.30 -11.69
C TYR A 137 -1.50 12.52 -12.26
N ARG A 138 -1.61 11.19 -12.38
CA ARG A 138 -0.58 10.27 -12.85
C ARG A 138 -1.19 9.30 -13.85
N LYS A 139 -1.44 9.79 -15.07
CA LYS A 139 -2.06 9.00 -16.16
C LYS A 139 -1.21 7.80 -16.59
N ASP A 140 0.06 7.77 -16.23
CA ASP A 140 0.98 6.65 -16.38
C ASP A 140 0.82 5.56 -15.31
N LEU A 141 -0.07 5.77 -14.33
CA LEU A 141 -0.34 4.83 -13.24
C LEU A 141 -1.81 4.44 -13.18
N ALA A 142 -2.05 3.20 -12.80
CA ALA A 142 -3.39 2.66 -12.53
C ALA A 142 -3.38 1.86 -11.24
N LEU A 143 -4.47 1.92 -10.50
CA LEU A 143 -4.71 1.23 -9.24
C LEU A 143 -5.77 0.15 -9.45
N GLU A 144 -5.52 -1.06 -8.95
CA GLU A 144 -6.51 -2.14 -8.83
C GLU A 144 -6.53 -2.61 -7.38
N ILE A 145 -7.71 -2.83 -6.82
CA ILE A 145 -7.85 -3.31 -5.45
C ILE A 145 -8.35 -4.76 -5.41
N PHE A 146 -7.96 -5.48 -4.38
CA PHE A 146 -8.37 -6.85 -4.14
C PHE A 146 -8.72 -7.07 -2.66
N PRO A 147 -9.70 -7.96 -2.35
CA PRO A 147 -10.04 -8.25 -0.96
C PRO A 147 -8.98 -9.10 -0.29
N VAL A 148 -8.74 -8.86 1.00
CA VAL A 148 -7.89 -9.69 1.86
C VAL A 148 -8.66 -10.09 3.10
N GLU A 149 -8.27 -11.21 3.72
CA GLU A 149 -8.92 -11.72 4.92
C GLU A 149 -8.34 -11.07 6.17
N HIS A 150 -9.18 -10.32 6.89
CA HIS A 150 -8.82 -9.67 8.15
C HIS A 150 -10.04 -9.60 9.08
N SER A 151 -9.85 -9.17 10.33
CA SER A 151 -10.90 -9.05 11.36
C SER A 151 -12.04 -8.10 10.96
N ILE A 152 -11.74 -7.07 10.15
CA ILE A 152 -12.73 -6.19 9.51
C ILE A 152 -12.49 -6.20 7.99
N PRO A 153 -13.47 -5.77 7.17
CA PRO A 153 -13.27 -5.66 5.72
C PRO A 153 -12.02 -4.86 5.37
N SER A 154 -11.02 -5.52 4.83
CA SER A 154 -9.72 -5.00 4.42
C SER A 154 -9.48 -5.28 2.94
N MET A 155 -8.69 -4.42 2.29
CA MET A 155 -8.34 -4.52 0.89
C MET A 155 -6.84 -4.29 0.72
N GLY A 156 -6.23 -5.08 -0.14
CA GLY A 156 -4.95 -4.75 -0.71
C GLY A 156 -5.11 -3.96 -2.01
N CYS A 157 -4.00 -3.48 -2.54
CA CYS A 157 -3.98 -2.84 -3.86
C CYS A 157 -2.70 -3.16 -4.63
N THR A 158 -2.81 -3.16 -5.95
CA THR A 158 -1.66 -3.18 -6.86
C THR A 158 -1.62 -1.87 -7.64
N LEU A 159 -0.47 -1.22 -7.63
CA LEU A 159 -0.19 -0.08 -8.49
C LEU A 159 0.52 -0.57 -9.74
N PHE A 160 -0.05 -0.25 -10.90
CA PHE A 160 0.46 -0.63 -12.21
C PHE A 160 1.08 0.56 -12.92
N ARG A 161 2.19 0.33 -13.62
CA ARG A 161 2.64 1.23 -14.68
C ARG A 161 1.78 0.98 -15.90
N TYR A 162 1.15 2.05 -16.38
CA TYR A 162 0.35 2.02 -17.59
C TYR A 162 1.09 2.66 -18.76
N LYS A 163 1.07 1.99 -19.89
CA LYS A 163 1.60 2.52 -21.14
C LYS A 163 0.77 2.02 -22.34
N LYS A 164 0.78 2.79 -23.41
CA LYS A 164 0.24 2.35 -24.70
C LYS A 164 1.37 1.84 -25.56
N LYS A 165 1.21 0.65 -26.12
CA LYS A 165 2.16 0.04 -27.04
C LYS A 165 1.46 -0.13 -28.39
N LEU A 166 2.15 0.26 -29.50
CA LEU A 166 1.65 0.05 -30.84
C LEU A 166 1.35 -1.44 -31.06
N LYS A 167 0.25 -1.76 -31.71
CA LYS A 167 -0.12 -3.15 -32.03
C LYS A 167 0.94 -3.77 -32.90
N GLN A 168 1.19 -5.07 -32.72
CA GLN A 168 2.28 -5.77 -33.38
C GLN A 168 2.14 -5.75 -34.91
N GLU A 169 0.91 -5.85 -35.41
CA GLU A 169 0.58 -5.78 -36.84
C GLU A 169 0.85 -4.41 -37.48
N LEU A 170 1.07 -3.37 -36.67
CA LEU A 170 1.32 -2.00 -37.12
C LEU A 170 2.78 -1.54 -36.94
N LEU A 171 3.68 -2.43 -36.52
CA LEU A 171 5.09 -2.07 -36.28
C LEU A 171 5.83 -1.60 -37.56
N ASN A 172 5.38 -2.08 -38.71
CA ASN A 172 5.96 -1.73 -40.01
C ASN A 172 5.13 -0.68 -40.78
N ALA A 173 4.05 -0.14 -40.17
CA ALA A 173 3.22 0.89 -40.79
C ALA A 173 3.95 2.25 -40.82
N THR A 174 3.74 2.98 -41.89
CA THR A 174 4.31 4.34 -42.02
C THR A 174 3.57 5.32 -41.06
N PRO A 175 4.19 6.45 -40.71
CA PRO A 175 3.53 7.48 -39.90
C PRO A 175 2.19 7.94 -40.50
N GLU A 176 2.11 8.06 -41.83
CA GLU A 176 0.91 8.46 -42.58
C GLU A 176 -0.21 7.44 -42.43
N GLU A 177 0.11 6.15 -42.57
CA GLU A 177 -0.86 5.04 -42.36
C GLU A 177 -1.38 5.03 -40.92
N LEU A 178 -0.53 5.24 -39.92
CA LEU A 178 -0.92 5.32 -38.52
C LEU A 178 -1.84 6.50 -38.25
N ILE A 179 -1.59 7.66 -38.88
CA ILE A 179 -2.44 8.85 -38.79
C ILE A 179 -3.82 8.55 -39.40
N GLN A 180 -3.86 7.97 -40.60
CA GLN A 180 -5.14 7.63 -41.27
C GLN A 180 -5.96 6.64 -40.47
N LYS A 181 -5.35 5.59 -39.95
CA LYS A 181 -6.01 4.63 -39.05
C LYS A 181 -6.56 5.29 -37.80
N ARG A 182 -5.82 6.21 -37.19
CA ARG A 182 -6.29 6.97 -36.02
C ARG A 182 -7.44 7.90 -36.36
N LEU A 183 -7.41 8.55 -37.51
CA LEU A 183 -8.50 9.44 -37.99
C LEU A 183 -9.77 8.65 -38.32
N SER A 184 -9.63 7.40 -38.80
CA SER A 184 -10.77 6.49 -39.03
C SER A 184 -11.37 5.89 -37.75
N GLY A 185 -10.79 6.23 -36.56
CA GLY A 185 -11.25 5.70 -35.27
C GLY A 185 -10.71 4.31 -34.93
N GLU A 186 -9.78 3.76 -35.72
CA GLU A 186 -9.17 2.47 -35.41
C GLU A 186 -8.25 2.56 -34.18
N LYS A 187 -8.41 1.62 -33.24
CA LYS A 187 -7.51 1.52 -32.09
C LYS A 187 -6.16 0.92 -32.52
N ILE A 188 -5.12 1.75 -32.63
CA ILE A 188 -3.79 1.36 -33.12
C ILE A 188 -2.84 0.92 -32.02
N THR A 189 -3.23 1.01 -30.74
CA THR A 189 -2.40 0.65 -29.59
C THR A 189 -3.11 -0.35 -28.67
N ASN A 190 -2.32 -1.15 -27.98
CA ASN A 190 -2.75 -1.95 -26.84
C ASN A 190 -2.42 -1.24 -25.55
N ASP A 191 -3.32 -1.35 -24.57
CA ASP A 191 -3.09 -0.88 -23.21
C ASP A 191 -2.29 -1.94 -22.44
N ILE A 192 -1.12 -1.56 -21.93
CA ILE A 192 -0.22 -2.44 -21.19
C ILE A 192 -0.20 -1.99 -19.74
N TYR A 193 -0.38 -2.94 -18.84
CA TYR A 193 -0.33 -2.74 -17.39
C TYR A 193 0.76 -3.65 -16.82
N GLU A 194 1.80 -3.03 -16.26
CA GLU A 194 2.92 -3.72 -15.62
C GLU A 194 2.78 -3.55 -14.12
N PRO A 195 2.59 -4.64 -13.33
CA PRO A 195 2.43 -4.53 -11.88
C PRO A 195 3.75 -4.10 -11.24
N LEU A 196 3.75 -2.92 -10.61
CA LEU A 196 4.93 -2.34 -9.97
C LEU A 196 5.06 -2.80 -8.52
N ILE A 197 4.00 -2.56 -7.75
CA ILE A 197 4.00 -2.83 -6.32
C ILE A 197 2.59 -3.23 -5.86
N SER A 198 2.55 -4.28 -5.06
CA SER A 198 1.34 -4.71 -4.37
C SER A 198 1.46 -4.49 -2.87
N PHE A 199 0.46 -3.85 -2.28
CA PHE A 199 0.31 -3.67 -0.84
C PHE A 199 -0.83 -4.57 -0.37
N MET A 200 -0.56 -5.44 0.58
CA MET A 200 -1.58 -6.37 1.06
C MET A 200 -2.44 -5.78 2.20
N GLY A 201 -1.93 -4.79 2.93
CA GLY A 201 -2.56 -4.31 4.16
C GLY A 201 -2.55 -5.40 5.24
N ASP A 202 -3.35 -5.22 6.29
CA ASP A 202 -3.49 -6.22 7.34
C ASP A 202 -4.32 -7.40 6.82
N CYS A 203 -3.73 -8.60 6.92
CA CYS A 203 -4.35 -9.81 6.39
C CYS A 203 -3.77 -11.09 6.97
N LYS A 204 -4.54 -12.16 6.87
CA LYS A 204 -4.00 -13.50 7.05
C LYS A 204 -3.08 -13.89 5.88
N THR A 205 -2.13 -14.74 6.14
CA THR A 205 -1.15 -15.24 5.15
C THR A 205 -1.81 -15.95 3.97
N GLU A 206 -2.96 -16.62 4.21
CA GLU A 206 -3.75 -17.27 3.16
C GLU A 206 -4.17 -16.32 2.04
N SER A 207 -4.26 -15.02 2.30
CA SER A 207 -4.56 -14.02 1.28
C SER A 207 -3.52 -14.04 0.16
N LEU A 208 -2.23 -14.17 0.48
CA LEU A 208 -1.17 -14.30 -0.53
C LEU A 208 -1.25 -15.64 -1.27
N LYS A 209 -1.49 -16.73 -0.55
CA LYS A 209 -1.64 -18.08 -1.15
C LYS A 209 -2.80 -18.15 -2.14
N ASN A 210 -3.90 -17.46 -1.83
CA ASN A 210 -5.09 -17.43 -2.69
C ASN A 210 -4.95 -16.50 -3.91
N MET A 211 -3.93 -15.63 -3.92
CA MET A 211 -3.69 -14.65 -4.97
C MET A 211 -2.25 -14.71 -5.50
N PRO A 212 -1.82 -15.85 -6.06
CA PRO A 212 -0.42 -16.03 -6.50
C PRO A 212 -0.01 -15.06 -7.60
N TYR A 213 -0.96 -14.45 -8.33
CA TYR A 213 -0.67 -13.43 -9.35
C TYR A 213 -0.04 -12.15 -8.75
N LEU A 214 -0.15 -11.91 -7.44
CA LEU A 214 0.54 -10.80 -6.78
C LEU A 214 2.06 -10.94 -6.85
N LEU A 215 2.56 -12.18 -6.98
CA LEU A 215 3.98 -12.47 -7.17
C LEU A 215 4.52 -12.03 -8.56
N ASP A 216 3.65 -11.60 -9.46
CA ASP A 216 4.04 -10.94 -10.71
C ASP A 216 4.45 -9.47 -10.49
N SER A 217 4.10 -8.87 -9.35
CA SER A 217 4.54 -7.51 -8.99
C SER A 217 6.04 -7.48 -8.72
N GLU A 218 6.69 -6.38 -9.13
CA GLU A 218 8.13 -6.23 -8.85
C GLU A 218 8.41 -6.17 -7.35
N VAL A 219 7.50 -5.56 -6.59
CA VAL A 219 7.58 -5.43 -5.14
C VAL A 219 6.27 -5.87 -4.51
N ILE A 220 6.36 -6.60 -3.41
CA ILE A 220 5.21 -6.91 -2.53
C ILE A 220 5.51 -6.33 -1.16
N VAL A 221 4.54 -5.63 -0.59
CA VAL A 221 4.57 -5.14 0.79
C VAL A 221 3.48 -5.86 1.57
N MET A 222 3.88 -6.62 2.58
CA MET A 222 3.00 -7.51 3.33
C MET A 222 3.28 -7.38 4.82
N GLU A 223 2.23 -7.46 5.62
CA GLU A 223 2.36 -7.56 7.06
C GLU A 223 3.01 -8.88 7.51
N CYS A 224 3.70 -8.83 8.63
CA CYS A 224 4.25 -9.99 9.35
C CYS A 224 4.16 -9.72 10.85
N THR A 225 2.94 -9.70 11.38
CA THR A 225 2.69 -9.26 12.76
C THR A 225 3.30 -10.21 13.78
N PHE A 226 3.31 -11.52 13.51
CA PHE A 226 3.77 -12.52 14.45
C PHE A 226 4.96 -13.33 13.94
N LEU A 227 5.93 -13.59 14.83
CA LEU A 227 7.24 -14.18 14.49
C LEU A 227 7.56 -15.46 15.22
N ASN A 228 7.21 -15.54 16.51
CA ASN A 228 7.57 -16.67 17.35
C ASN A 228 6.60 -17.83 17.17
N ASP A 229 7.10 -19.06 17.25
CA ASP A 229 6.30 -20.27 16.99
C ASP A 229 5.08 -20.37 17.90
N GLU A 230 5.18 -19.92 19.14
CA GLU A 230 4.08 -19.87 20.11
C GLU A 230 2.98 -18.86 19.74
N ASP A 231 3.20 -18.00 18.77
CA ASP A 231 2.25 -16.97 18.37
C ASP A 231 1.38 -17.35 17.15
N GLU A 232 1.59 -18.53 16.56
CA GLU A 232 0.89 -18.97 15.33
C GLU A 232 -0.63 -19.00 15.54
N GLU A 233 -1.10 -19.56 16.66
CA GLU A 233 -2.53 -19.56 17.00
C GLU A 233 -3.08 -18.14 17.21
N MET A 234 -2.30 -17.26 17.83
CA MET A 234 -2.68 -15.87 18.04
C MET A 234 -2.79 -15.11 16.72
N ALA A 235 -1.92 -15.39 15.73
CA ALA A 235 -1.99 -14.80 14.39
C ALA A 235 -3.34 -15.12 13.74
N HIS A 236 -3.75 -16.38 13.76
CA HIS A 236 -5.05 -16.80 13.23
C HIS A 236 -6.22 -16.14 13.96
N LEU A 237 -6.19 -16.13 15.30
CA LEU A 237 -7.24 -15.53 16.13
C LEU A 237 -7.41 -14.03 15.84
N LYS A 238 -6.30 -13.33 15.62
CA LYS A 238 -6.29 -11.87 15.33
C LYS A 238 -6.44 -11.55 13.86
N SER A 239 -6.47 -12.56 12.98
CA SER A 239 -6.54 -12.41 11.52
C SER A 239 -5.36 -11.61 10.96
N HIS A 240 -4.16 -11.95 11.42
CA HIS A 240 -2.87 -11.42 10.95
C HIS A 240 -1.98 -12.54 10.42
N SER A 241 -0.90 -12.15 9.75
CA SER A 241 0.08 -13.07 9.19
C SER A 241 1.12 -13.52 10.22
N HIS A 242 1.56 -14.77 10.07
CA HIS A 242 2.66 -15.36 10.82
C HIS A 242 3.85 -15.68 9.92
N LEU A 243 5.07 -15.41 10.41
CA LEU A 243 6.30 -15.60 9.63
C LEU A 243 6.47 -17.05 9.12
N ASN A 244 6.17 -18.06 9.94
CA ASN A 244 6.30 -19.45 9.50
C ASN A 244 5.44 -19.79 8.28
N GLU A 245 4.25 -19.22 8.20
CA GLU A 245 3.37 -19.41 7.05
C GLU A 245 3.90 -18.70 5.81
N ILE A 246 4.42 -17.47 5.97
CA ILE A 246 5.09 -16.75 4.89
C ILE A 246 6.28 -17.57 4.38
N VAL A 247 7.12 -18.09 5.28
CA VAL A 247 8.28 -18.93 4.92
C VAL A 247 7.84 -20.15 4.10
N ARG A 248 6.80 -20.87 4.53
CA ARG A 248 6.26 -22.03 3.77
C ARG A 248 5.87 -21.65 2.35
N ILE A 249 5.21 -20.49 2.17
CA ILE A 249 4.86 -19.98 0.83
C ILE A 249 6.11 -19.65 0.02
N LEU A 250 7.13 -19.01 0.62
CA LEU A 250 8.37 -18.67 -0.06
C LEU A 250 9.15 -19.94 -0.49
N GLU A 251 9.13 -21.00 0.32
CA GLU A 251 9.73 -22.30 -0.01
C GLU A 251 8.98 -22.99 -1.17
N GLU A 252 7.64 -22.97 -1.15
CA GLU A 252 6.80 -23.51 -2.23
C GLU A 252 7.05 -22.81 -3.57
N ILE A 253 7.25 -21.48 -3.55
CA ILE A 253 7.48 -20.67 -4.75
C ILE A 253 8.91 -20.81 -5.27
N GLY A 254 9.88 -20.93 -4.38
CA GLY A 254 11.30 -20.99 -4.72
C GLY A 254 11.74 -19.75 -5.54
N ASP A 255 12.51 -20.00 -6.61
CA ASP A 255 13.05 -18.94 -7.48
C ASP A 255 12.10 -18.55 -8.64
N SER A 256 10.92 -19.16 -8.74
CA SER A 256 9.99 -18.94 -9.88
C SER A 256 9.27 -17.59 -9.85
N ALA A 257 9.25 -16.89 -8.72
CA ALA A 257 8.58 -15.61 -8.58
C ALA A 257 9.24 -14.51 -9.40
N LYS A 258 8.42 -13.70 -10.08
CA LYS A 258 8.88 -12.45 -10.72
C LYS A 258 9.16 -11.34 -9.72
N CYS A 259 8.67 -11.50 -8.49
CA CYS A 259 8.90 -10.57 -7.40
C CYS A 259 10.40 -10.41 -7.12
N LYS A 260 10.85 -9.16 -7.18
CA LYS A 260 12.25 -8.78 -6.93
C LYS A 260 12.51 -8.40 -5.47
N CYS A 261 11.45 -7.99 -4.76
CA CYS A 261 11.56 -7.57 -3.38
C CYS A 261 10.25 -7.83 -2.62
N LEU A 262 10.33 -8.52 -1.50
CA LEU A 262 9.27 -8.66 -0.52
C LEU A 262 9.61 -7.81 0.70
N VAL A 263 8.78 -6.81 1.01
CA VAL A 263 8.93 -5.96 2.19
C VAL A 263 7.98 -6.45 3.27
N LEU A 264 8.53 -6.89 4.40
CA LEU A 264 7.77 -7.28 5.57
C LEU A 264 7.68 -6.10 6.54
N ASN A 265 6.48 -5.86 7.06
CA ASN A 265 6.19 -4.74 7.94
C ASN A 265 5.16 -5.12 9.03
N HIS A 266 4.65 -4.14 9.77
CA HIS A 266 3.54 -4.30 10.71
C HIS A 266 3.84 -5.31 11.86
N PHE A 267 5.11 -5.38 12.27
CA PHE A 267 5.50 -6.27 13.37
C PHE A 267 4.83 -5.87 14.70
N SER A 268 4.49 -6.86 15.52
CA SER A 268 3.95 -6.59 16.85
C SER A 268 4.95 -5.80 17.72
N MET A 269 4.46 -4.80 18.45
CA MET A 269 5.24 -4.00 19.39
C MET A 269 6.01 -4.82 20.45
N LYS A 270 5.61 -6.06 20.69
CA LYS A 270 6.28 -6.94 21.64
C LYS A 270 7.68 -7.40 21.20
N TYR A 271 8.01 -7.28 19.89
CA TYR A 271 9.28 -7.71 19.35
C TYR A 271 10.25 -6.53 19.24
N PRO A 272 11.39 -6.56 19.97
CA PRO A 272 12.48 -5.62 19.73
C PRO A 272 13.08 -5.81 18.33
N GLU A 273 13.57 -4.72 17.72
CA GLU A 273 14.21 -4.73 16.40
C GLU A 273 15.28 -5.83 16.24
N LYS A 274 16.17 -5.98 17.24
CA LYS A 274 17.21 -7.03 17.23
C LYS A 274 16.62 -8.44 17.16
N HIS A 275 15.47 -8.66 17.81
CA HIS A 275 14.78 -9.95 17.75
C HIS A 275 14.22 -10.20 16.36
N ILE A 276 13.55 -9.20 15.77
CA ILE A 276 13.00 -9.29 14.41
C ILE A 276 14.11 -9.66 13.44
N LEU A 277 15.21 -8.91 13.41
CA LEU A 277 16.34 -9.15 12.51
C LEU A 277 16.95 -10.56 12.71
N SER A 278 17.13 -10.99 13.96
CA SER A 278 17.66 -12.33 14.26
C SER A 278 16.75 -13.46 13.79
N VAL A 279 15.43 -13.30 13.92
CA VAL A 279 14.45 -14.29 13.47
C VAL A 279 14.41 -14.34 11.94
N MET A 280 14.42 -13.17 11.27
CA MET A 280 14.45 -13.08 9.81
C MET A 280 15.69 -13.79 9.24
N GLU A 281 16.88 -13.52 9.78
CA GLU A 281 18.13 -14.14 9.35
C GLU A 281 18.09 -15.67 9.44
N LYS A 282 17.43 -16.21 10.47
CA LYS A 282 17.31 -17.65 10.71
C LYS A 282 16.25 -18.34 9.88
N LYS A 283 15.09 -17.70 9.67
CA LYS A 283 13.90 -18.34 9.12
C LYS A 283 13.69 -18.08 7.62
N ILE A 284 14.16 -16.94 7.09
CA ILE A 284 13.99 -16.65 5.66
C ILE A 284 14.85 -17.63 4.83
N PRO A 285 14.25 -18.32 3.83
CA PRO A 285 14.98 -19.22 2.94
C PRO A 285 16.13 -18.52 2.22
N ASP A 286 17.26 -19.20 2.01
CA ASP A 286 18.45 -18.62 1.38
C ASP A 286 18.17 -18.00 0.01
N SER A 287 17.29 -18.62 -0.79
CA SER A 287 16.84 -18.09 -2.09
C SER A 287 16.11 -16.74 -2.01
N TRP A 288 15.62 -16.37 -0.82
CA TRP A 288 14.87 -15.15 -0.59
C TRP A 288 15.61 -14.10 0.25
N LYS A 289 16.74 -14.42 0.85
CA LYS A 289 17.47 -13.50 1.74
C LYS A 289 17.79 -12.15 1.09
N GLU A 290 18.21 -12.16 -0.17
CA GLU A 290 18.50 -10.93 -0.93
C GLU A 290 17.24 -10.17 -1.35
N LYS A 291 16.08 -10.85 -1.43
CA LYS A 291 14.82 -10.28 -1.86
C LYS A 291 13.96 -9.76 -0.70
N VAL A 292 14.13 -10.31 0.52
CA VAL A 292 13.34 -9.90 1.68
C VAL A 292 13.96 -8.69 2.35
N LYS A 293 13.16 -7.66 2.57
CA LYS A 293 13.50 -6.48 3.35
C LYS A 293 12.51 -6.32 4.49
N VAL A 294 12.94 -5.70 5.57
CA VAL A 294 12.09 -5.38 6.72
C VAL A 294 11.95 -3.87 6.87
N LEU A 295 10.75 -3.39 7.15
CA LEU A 295 10.47 -2.01 7.49
C LEU A 295 10.36 -1.93 9.03
N LEU A 296 11.41 -1.38 9.69
CA LEU A 296 11.54 -1.32 11.15
C LEU A 296 11.66 0.10 11.66
#